data_6479aa7e3cfc8a803f83c817d0ff8ef7
#
_entry.id   6479aa7e3cfc8a803f83c817d0ff8ef7
#
_cell.length_a   1.000
_cell.length_b   1.000
_cell.length_c   1.000
_cell.angle_alpha   90.00
_cell.angle_beta   90.00
_cell.angle_gamma   90.00
#
_symmetry.space_group_name_H-M   'P 1'
#
loop_
_entity.id
_entity.type
_entity.pdbx_description
1 polymer ?
#
loop_
_entity_poly.entity_id
_entity_poly.type
_entity_poly.pdbx_seq_one_letter_code
_entity_poly.pdbx_strand_id
1 'polypeptide(L)'
;MSLPILKVEGLTVYQGSYLALRDVSFELMSGTDTAIVGPNGAGKSTLVKAILELIPYNSGTVEIFGRQIKSLGNLRHLLGYMPQNFIFDRSFPISVSELVGLGWEKITQKKRSRGSFWKNLWKKDREKAAAVEQALVRCDAYHLRNQAIGTLSGGQLKRVLLAYCLVIPRKLLVLDEAFAGVDMQGAADFYLLLNELKQQEGWTILQVSHDIDMVSHHCDRVLCLNQTVVCTGKPEIALSPQNLLATYGPGFSRYQHHH
;
A
#
# COMPACT_ATOMS: atom_id res chain seq x y z
N MET A 1 6.92 -17.33 -18.56
CA MET A 1 7.36 -16.31 -17.59
C MET A 1 6.14 -15.49 -17.20
N SER A 2 5.85 -15.34 -15.91
CA SER A 2 4.75 -14.50 -15.45
C SER A 2 5.09 -13.02 -15.71
N LEU A 3 4.14 -12.26 -16.27
CA LEU A 3 4.31 -10.82 -16.47
C LEU A 3 4.34 -10.09 -15.11
N PRO A 4 5.16 -9.03 -14.97
CA PRO A 4 5.18 -8.22 -13.77
C PRO A 4 3.82 -7.51 -13.57
N ILE A 5 3.40 -7.38 -12.32
CA ILE A 5 2.17 -6.66 -11.97
C ILE A 5 2.37 -5.14 -11.98
N LEU A 6 3.60 -4.70 -11.68
CA LEU A 6 4.07 -3.33 -11.77
C LEU A 6 5.42 -3.33 -12.47
N LYS A 7 5.56 -2.45 -13.46
CA LYS A 7 6.82 -2.19 -14.17
C LYS A 7 7.09 -0.71 -14.17
N VAL A 8 8.30 -0.31 -13.76
CA VAL A 8 8.79 1.07 -13.76
C VAL A 8 10.08 1.10 -14.55
N GLU A 9 10.19 1.99 -15.54
CA GLU A 9 11.38 2.12 -16.40
C GLU A 9 11.78 3.59 -16.54
N GLY A 10 13.02 3.90 -16.16
CA GLY A 10 13.65 5.21 -16.35
C GLY A 10 12.94 6.36 -15.64
N LEU A 11 12.24 6.09 -14.53
CA LEU A 11 11.39 7.08 -13.85
C LEU A 11 12.25 8.17 -13.22
N THR A 12 12.05 9.43 -13.67
CA THR A 12 12.71 10.62 -13.14
C THR A 12 11.67 11.64 -12.70
N VAL A 13 11.82 12.14 -11.48
CA VAL A 13 10.89 13.08 -10.85
C VAL A 13 11.61 14.27 -10.26
N TYR A 14 11.18 15.45 -10.64
CA TYR A 14 11.57 16.71 -10.02
C TYR A 14 10.42 17.26 -9.16
N GLN A 15 10.76 17.77 -7.98
CA GLN A 15 9.86 18.56 -7.12
C GLN A 15 10.37 20.01 -7.11
N GLY A 16 9.78 20.86 -7.95
CA GLY A 16 10.34 22.16 -8.27
C GLY A 16 11.71 21.99 -8.97
N SER A 17 12.75 22.58 -8.39
CA SER A 17 14.14 22.42 -8.87
C SER A 17 14.88 21.21 -8.28
N TYR A 18 14.30 20.54 -7.29
CA TYR A 18 14.94 19.42 -6.60
C TYR A 18 14.69 18.11 -7.34
N LEU A 19 15.78 17.41 -7.69
CA LEU A 19 15.74 16.08 -8.27
C LEU A 19 15.44 15.03 -7.17
N ALA A 20 14.20 14.57 -7.12
CA ALA A 20 13.74 13.63 -6.09
C ALA A 20 14.00 12.16 -6.48
N LEU A 21 13.89 11.83 -7.77
CA LEU A 21 14.18 10.50 -8.32
C LEU A 21 14.92 10.63 -9.65
N ARG A 22 15.92 9.77 -9.85
CA ARG A 22 16.74 9.72 -11.06
C ARG A 22 16.77 8.31 -11.63
N ASP A 23 16.24 8.14 -12.83
CA ASP A 23 16.37 6.92 -13.64
C ASP A 23 16.02 5.63 -12.85
N VAL A 24 14.90 5.65 -12.12
CA VAL A 24 14.45 4.53 -11.30
C VAL A 24 13.79 3.48 -12.17
N SER A 25 14.31 2.25 -12.12
CA SER A 25 13.78 1.12 -12.88
C SER A 25 13.69 -0.12 -12.00
N PHE A 26 12.52 -0.78 -11.97
CA PHE A 26 12.30 -2.05 -11.27
C PHE A 26 10.98 -2.70 -11.69
N GLU A 27 10.82 -3.97 -11.31
CA GLU A 27 9.60 -4.73 -11.56
C GLU A 27 9.14 -5.43 -10.28
N LEU A 28 7.81 -5.50 -10.08
CA LEU A 28 7.17 -6.34 -9.07
C LEU A 28 6.50 -7.53 -9.73
N MET A 29 6.82 -8.71 -9.22
CA MET A 29 6.14 -9.95 -9.64
C MET A 29 4.86 -10.15 -8.83
N SER A 30 3.86 -10.76 -9.47
CA SER A 30 2.59 -11.07 -8.79
C SER A 30 2.79 -11.98 -7.58
N GLY A 31 2.06 -11.71 -6.49
CA GLY A 31 2.08 -12.53 -5.28
C GLY A 31 3.32 -12.32 -4.40
N THR A 32 4.09 -11.24 -4.61
CA THR A 32 5.25 -10.91 -3.78
C THR A 32 4.96 -9.70 -2.87
N ASP A 33 5.60 -9.69 -1.70
CA ASP A 33 5.70 -8.52 -0.83
C ASP A 33 7.08 -7.87 -1.00
N THR A 34 7.10 -6.63 -1.49
CA THR A 34 8.32 -5.88 -1.75
C THR A 34 8.36 -4.62 -0.90
N ALA A 35 9.39 -4.48 -0.06
CA ALA A 35 9.62 -3.27 0.71
C ALA A 35 10.57 -2.30 0.01
N ILE A 36 10.21 -1.02 -0.02
CA ILE A 36 11.09 0.09 -0.38
C ILE A 36 11.71 0.63 0.91
N VAL A 37 13.03 0.58 1.00
CA VAL A 37 13.79 1.09 2.15
C VAL A 37 14.78 2.17 1.69
N GLY A 38 15.19 3.04 2.61
CA GLY A 38 16.16 4.11 2.34
C GLY A 38 16.02 5.26 3.33
N PRO A 39 16.99 6.20 3.35
CA PRO A 39 16.99 7.32 4.31
C PRO A 39 15.79 8.27 4.09
N ASN A 40 15.58 9.17 5.05
CA ASN A 40 14.63 10.26 4.88
C ASN A 40 15.10 11.16 3.72
N GLY A 41 14.16 11.57 2.87
CA GLY A 41 14.48 12.33 1.66
C GLY A 41 14.98 11.49 0.47
N ALA A 42 15.08 10.16 0.60
CA ALA A 42 15.50 9.25 -0.49
C ALA A 42 14.52 9.18 -1.68
N GLY A 43 13.35 9.79 -1.58
CA GLY A 43 12.34 9.76 -2.63
C GLY A 43 11.31 8.64 -2.54
N LYS A 44 11.25 7.87 -1.42
CA LYS A 44 10.35 6.71 -1.27
C LYS A 44 8.87 7.06 -1.50
N SER A 45 8.32 8.02 -0.75
CA SER A 45 6.92 8.46 -0.94
C SER A 45 6.71 9.19 -2.27
N THR A 46 7.75 9.84 -2.81
CA THR A 46 7.71 10.41 -4.16
C THR A 46 7.58 9.32 -5.21
N LEU A 47 8.32 8.22 -5.07
CA LEU A 47 8.22 7.06 -5.96
C LEU A 47 6.81 6.46 -5.93
N VAL A 48 6.27 6.21 -4.74
CA VAL A 48 4.89 5.70 -4.58
C VAL A 48 3.87 6.65 -5.23
N LYS A 49 3.96 7.94 -4.96
CA LYS A 49 3.05 8.93 -5.55
C LYS A 49 3.18 9.05 -7.07
N ALA A 50 4.39 8.93 -7.62
CA ALA A 50 4.61 8.94 -9.06
C ALA A 50 4.06 7.67 -9.73
N ILE A 51 4.28 6.48 -9.12
CA ILE A 51 3.70 5.21 -9.59
C ILE A 51 2.18 5.29 -9.67
N LEU A 52 1.55 5.94 -8.68
CA LEU A 52 0.09 6.10 -8.60
C LEU A 52 -0.43 7.30 -9.41
N GLU A 53 0.44 8.01 -10.15
CA GLU A 53 0.14 9.26 -10.86
C GLU A 53 -0.57 10.32 -9.96
N LEU A 54 -0.28 10.32 -8.67
CA LEU A 54 -0.71 11.37 -7.73
C LEU A 54 0.13 12.63 -7.85
N ILE A 55 1.32 12.51 -8.43
CA ILE A 55 2.19 13.61 -8.84
C ILE A 55 2.69 13.34 -10.27
N PRO A 56 2.99 14.39 -11.05
CA PRO A 56 3.59 14.23 -12.36
C PRO A 56 5.04 13.73 -12.24
N TYR A 57 5.53 13.04 -13.28
CA TYR A 57 6.92 12.69 -13.45
C TYR A 57 7.45 13.25 -14.78
N ASN A 58 8.77 13.44 -14.87
CA ASN A 58 9.40 14.15 -15.99
C ASN A 58 9.77 13.21 -17.14
N SER A 59 10.21 12.00 -16.83
CA SER A 59 10.53 10.97 -17.82
C SER A 59 10.33 9.56 -17.25
N GLY A 60 10.35 8.58 -18.13
CA GLY A 60 10.14 7.17 -17.81
C GLY A 60 8.74 6.69 -18.08
N THR A 61 8.50 5.42 -17.77
CA THR A 61 7.20 4.78 -17.92
C THR A 61 6.81 3.99 -16.67
N VAL A 62 5.52 3.97 -16.37
CA VAL A 62 4.93 3.19 -15.27
C VAL A 62 3.75 2.41 -15.82
N GLU A 63 3.81 1.09 -15.69
CA GLU A 63 2.73 0.18 -16.05
C GLU A 63 2.27 -0.63 -14.85
N ILE A 64 0.97 -0.66 -14.62
CA ILE A 64 0.30 -1.50 -13.61
C ILE A 64 -0.64 -2.42 -14.37
N PHE A 65 -0.58 -3.74 -14.10
CA PHE A 65 -1.34 -4.74 -14.83
C PHE A 65 -1.09 -4.68 -16.37
N GLY A 66 0.14 -4.32 -16.78
CA GLY A 66 0.51 -4.17 -18.20
C GLY A 66 -0.11 -2.95 -18.90
N ARG A 67 -0.55 -1.94 -18.14
CA ARG A 67 -1.16 -0.70 -18.65
C ARG A 67 -0.71 0.51 -17.87
N GLN A 68 -0.65 1.65 -18.51
CA GLN A 68 -0.53 2.94 -17.82
C GLN A 68 -1.76 3.18 -16.93
N ILE A 69 -1.58 3.85 -15.79
CA ILE A 69 -2.65 4.02 -14.79
C ILE A 69 -3.89 4.74 -15.35
N LYS A 70 -3.69 5.69 -16.27
CA LYS A 70 -4.79 6.38 -16.98
C LYS A 70 -5.64 5.44 -17.82
N SER A 71 -5.07 4.33 -18.26
CA SER A 71 -5.70 3.33 -19.11
C SER A 71 -6.21 2.10 -18.36
N LEU A 72 -6.11 2.09 -17.01
CA LEU A 72 -6.58 0.96 -16.20
C LEU A 72 -8.09 0.73 -16.32
N GLY A 73 -8.88 1.78 -16.46
CA GLY A 73 -10.33 1.66 -16.57
C GLY A 73 -10.91 0.83 -15.40
N ASN A 74 -11.57 -0.28 -15.75
CA ASN A 74 -12.19 -1.17 -14.76
C ASN A 74 -11.17 -1.93 -13.88
N LEU A 75 -9.87 -1.95 -14.22
CA LEU A 75 -8.85 -2.61 -13.40
C LEU A 75 -8.42 -1.75 -12.20
N ARG A 76 -8.81 -0.47 -12.16
CA ARG A 76 -8.42 0.46 -11.09
C ARG A 76 -8.88 -0.03 -9.71
N HIS A 77 -10.01 -0.72 -9.62
CA HIS A 77 -10.49 -1.30 -8.36
C HIS A 77 -9.56 -2.40 -7.80
N LEU A 78 -8.70 -3.00 -8.63
CA LEU A 78 -7.73 -4.00 -8.20
C LEU A 78 -6.50 -3.39 -7.51
N LEU A 79 -6.39 -2.06 -7.51
CA LEU A 79 -5.32 -1.30 -6.85
C LEU A 79 -5.85 -0.73 -5.53
N GLY A 80 -5.19 -1.05 -4.42
CA GLY A 80 -5.38 -0.44 -3.11
C GLY A 80 -4.23 0.50 -2.78
N TYR A 81 -4.50 1.63 -2.14
CA TYR A 81 -3.48 2.55 -1.66
C TYR A 81 -3.78 3.03 -0.25
N MET A 82 -2.81 2.89 0.63
CA MET A 82 -2.83 3.44 1.99
C MET A 82 -1.73 4.48 2.12
N PRO A 83 -2.06 5.79 2.23
CA PRO A 83 -1.09 6.86 2.34
C PRO A 83 -0.46 6.91 3.72
N GLN A 84 0.74 7.48 3.84
CA GLN A 84 1.45 7.74 5.09
C GLN A 84 0.60 8.58 6.04
N ASN A 85 0.04 9.67 5.53
CA ASN A 85 -0.81 10.58 6.27
C ASN A 85 -2.19 10.65 5.62
N PHE A 86 -3.21 10.31 6.39
CA PHE A 86 -4.59 10.52 6.01
C PHE A 86 -5.07 11.85 6.63
N ILE A 87 -5.07 12.90 5.78
CA ILE A 87 -5.47 14.24 6.21
C ILE A 87 -6.98 14.37 6.02
N PHE A 88 -7.70 14.63 7.10
CA PHE A 88 -9.14 14.87 7.10
C PHE A 88 -9.51 15.86 8.22
N ASP A 89 -10.64 16.51 8.06
CA ASP A 89 -11.20 17.33 9.13
C ASP A 89 -11.76 16.42 10.23
N ARG A 90 -11.16 16.49 11.43
CA ARG A 90 -11.57 15.66 12.57
C ARG A 90 -12.99 15.94 13.05
N SER A 91 -13.54 17.11 12.74
CA SER A 91 -14.93 17.46 13.04
C SER A 91 -15.93 16.87 12.05
N PHE A 92 -15.46 16.30 10.93
CA PHE A 92 -16.34 15.71 9.94
C PHE A 92 -17.04 14.47 10.50
N PRO A 93 -18.39 14.45 10.56
CA PRO A 93 -19.16 13.43 11.27
C PRO A 93 -19.32 12.15 10.44
N ILE A 94 -18.22 11.51 10.07
CA ILE A 94 -18.22 10.20 9.40
C ILE A 94 -17.84 9.10 10.39
N SER A 95 -18.62 8.04 10.42
CA SER A 95 -18.30 6.84 11.19
C SER A 95 -17.27 5.96 10.49
N VAL A 96 -16.64 5.07 11.26
CA VAL A 96 -15.72 4.06 10.74
C VAL A 96 -16.39 3.20 9.66
N SER A 97 -17.62 2.72 9.88
CA SER A 97 -18.34 1.91 8.88
C SER A 97 -18.61 2.68 7.59
N GLU A 98 -18.96 3.96 7.70
CA GLU A 98 -19.18 4.81 6.53
C GLU A 98 -17.88 5.04 5.75
N LEU A 99 -16.77 5.34 6.44
CA LEU A 99 -15.47 5.50 5.81
C LEU A 99 -15.06 4.22 5.05
N VAL A 100 -15.09 3.06 5.71
CA VAL A 100 -14.75 1.79 5.06
C VAL A 100 -15.68 1.50 3.90
N GLY A 101 -16.97 1.82 4.06
CA GLY A 101 -17.97 1.69 3.01
C GLY A 101 -17.74 2.57 1.76
N LEU A 102 -16.93 3.63 1.84
CA LEU A 102 -16.52 4.39 0.65
C LEU A 102 -15.56 3.59 -0.24
N GLY A 103 -14.77 2.67 0.33
CA GLY A 103 -13.89 1.76 -0.42
C GLY A 103 -14.64 0.71 -1.24
N TRP A 104 -15.94 0.54 -1.01
CA TRP A 104 -16.82 -0.35 -1.78
C TRP A 104 -17.15 0.28 -3.14
N GLU A 105 -16.28 0.09 -4.12
CA GLU A 105 -16.55 0.51 -5.49
C GLU A 105 -17.44 -0.51 -6.21
N LYS A 106 -18.39 0.02 -6.99
CA LYS A 106 -19.17 -0.82 -7.90
C LYS A 106 -18.27 -1.37 -8.99
N ILE A 107 -17.99 -2.65 -8.96
CA ILE A 107 -17.58 -3.37 -10.16
C ILE A 107 -18.82 -3.36 -11.06
N THR A 108 -18.98 -2.33 -11.86
CA THR A 108 -20.07 -2.23 -12.82
C THR A 108 -19.81 -3.21 -13.96
N GLN A 109 -20.11 -4.49 -13.73
CA GLN A 109 -20.46 -5.34 -14.83
C GLN A 109 -21.78 -4.78 -15.40
N LYS A 110 -21.70 -4.24 -16.60
CA LYS A 110 -22.87 -3.88 -17.44
C LYS A 110 -23.66 -5.16 -17.80
N LYS A 111 -24.32 -5.78 -16.86
CA LYS A 111 -25.46 -6.66 -17.12
C LYS A 111 -26.72 -5.84 -16.81
N ARG A 112 -27.26 -5.22 -17.85
CA ARG A 112 -28.65 -4.74 -17.84
C ARG A 112 -29.57 -5.96 -17.66
N SER A 113 -29.78 -6.42 -16.43
CA SER A 113 -30.89 -7.29 -16.13
C SER A 113 -32.11 -6.41 -15.83
N ARG A 114 -33.18 -6.61 -16.59
CA ARG A 114 -34.53 -6.07 -16.36
C ARG A 114 -35.13 -6.77 -15.13
N GLY A 115 -34.53 -6.63 -13.96
CA GLY A 115 -35.06 -7.09 -12.69
C GLY A 115 -35.45 -5.92 -11.81
N SER A 116 -36.41 -6.12 -10.91
CA SER A 116 -36.95 -5.09 -10.02
C SER A 116 -35.83 -4.25 -9.37
N PHE A 117 -35.78 -2.97 -9.71
CA PHE A 117 -34.80 -1.99 -9.24
C PHE A 117 -34.61 -2.02 -7.71
N TRP A 118 -35.71 -2.10 -7.00
CA TRP A 118 -35.73 -2.14 -5.52
C TRP A 118 -35.10 -3.41 -4.92
N LYS A 119 -35.37 -4.60 -5.46
CA LYS A 119 -34.73 -5.85 -4.99
C LYS A 119 -33.23 -5.84 -5.17
N ASN A 120 -32.75 -5.28 -6.27
CA ASN A 120 -31.30 -5.15 -6.54
C ASN A 120 -30.63 -4.13 -5.62
N LEU A 121 -31.31 -3.05 -5.22
CA LEU A 121 -30.80 -2.05 -4.30
C LEU A 121 -30.58 -2.65 -2.89
N TRP A 122 -31.61 -3.30 -2.34
CA TRP A 122 -31.54 -3.93 -1.01
C TRP A 122 -30.50 -5.06 -0.92
N LYS A 123 -30.36 -5.85 -1.98
CA LYS A 123 -29.34 -6.90 -2.05
C LYS A 123 -27.94 -6.29 -1.98
N LYS A 124 -27.74 -5.20 -2.70
CA LYS A 124 -26.47 -4.49 -2.78
C LYS A 124 -26.05 -3.83 -1.47
N ASP A 125 -27.00 -3.23 -0.75
CA ASP A 125 -26.72 -2.62 0.54
C ASP A 125 -26.32 -3.70 1.57
N ARG A 126 -26.92 -4.90 1.52
CA ARG A 126 -26.53 -6.04 2.35
C ARG A 126 -25.13 -6.57 1.99
N GLU A 127 -24.80 -6.68 0.71
CA GLU A 127 -23.47 -7.11 0.25
C GLU A 127 -22.40 -6.12 0.70
N LYS A 128 -22.65 -4.82 0.57
CA LYS A 128 -21.77 -3.77 1.06
C LYS A 128 -21.58 -3.85 2.58
N ALA A 129 -22.67 -3.96 3.34
CA ALA A 129 -22.61 -4.05 4.80
C ALA A 129 -21.80 -5.27 5.26
N ALA A 130 -22.01 -6.43 4.65
CA ALA A 130 -21.25 -7.65 4.96
C ALA A 130 -19.76 -7.51 4.63
N ALA A 131 -19.41 -6.89 3.49
CA ALA A 131 -18.02 -6.66 3.11
C ALA A 131 -17.32 -5.67 4.05
N VAL A 132 -18.02 -4.60 4.48
CA VAL A 132 -17.51 -3.64 5.48
C VAL A 132 -17.25 -4.34 6.81
N GLU A 133 -18.21 -5.13 7.29
CA GLU A 133 -18.08 -5.90 8.52
C GLU A 133 -16.88 -6.86 8.46
N GLN A 134 -16.76 -7.64 7.39
CA GLN A 134 -15.67 -8.58 7.20
C GLN A 134 -14.31 -7.87 7.16
N ALA A 135 -14.20 -6.75 6.45
CA ALA A 135 -12.97 -5.98 6.37
C ALA A 135 -12.58 -5.42 7.76
N LEU A 136 -13.53 -4.91 8.53
CA LEU A 136 -13.30 -4.41 9.88
C LEU A 136 -12.89 -5.52 10.86
N VAL A 137 -13.50 -6.70 10.76
CA VAL A 137 -13.13 -7.87 11.58
C VAL A 137 -11.69 -8.28 11.30
N ARG A 138 -11.31 -8.39 10.03
CA ARG A 138 -9.94 -8.76 9.60
C ARG A 138 -8.87 -7.80 10.12
N CYS A 139 -9.20 -6.52 10.24
CA CYS A 139 -8.28 -5.50 10.75
C CYS A 139 -8.38 -5.26 12.25
N ASP A 140 -9.10 -6.11 12.99
CA ASP A 140 -9.38 -5.92 14.43
C ASP A 140 -9.93 -4.52 14.75
N ALA A 141 -10.82 -4.01 13.88
CA ALA A 141 -11.41 -2.68 13.98
C ALA A 141 -12.95 -2.70 14.09
N TYR A 142 -13.58 -3.88 14.15
CA TYR A 142 -15.04 -3.99 14.17
C TYR A 142 -15.68 -3.32 15.38
N HIS A 143 -15.03 -3.37 16.54
CA HIS A 143 -15.49 -2.70 17.76
C HIS A 143 -15.56 -1.17 17.62
N LEU A 144 -14.86 -0.58 16.64
CA LEU A 144 -14.83 0.85 16.35
C LEU A 144 -15.92 1.30 15.35
N ARG A 145 -16.68 0.37 14.76
CA ARG A 145 -17.52 0.61 13.57
C ARG A 145 -18.48 1.81 13.64
N ASN A 146 -18.98 2.12 14.84
CA ASN A 146 -19.91 3.22 15.08
C ASN A 146 -19.24 4.51 15.59
N GLN A 147 -17.92 4.50 15.81
CA GLN A 147 -17.20 5.67 16.28
C GLN A 147 -16.95 6.64 15.12
N ALA A 148 -16.90 7.95 15.43
CA ALA A 148 -16.47 8.95 14.49
C ALA A 148 -14.95 8.82 14.26
N ILE A 149 -14.48 8.89 13.01
CA ILE A 149 -13.06 8.73 12.69
C ILE A 149 -12.16 9.77 13.38
N GLY A 150 -12.68 10.95 13.68
CA GLY A 150 -11.96 12.02 14.38
C GLY A 150 -11.57 11.69 15.83
N THR A 151 -12.21 10.67 16.46
CA THR A 151 -11.96 10.25 17.83
C THR A 151 -10.94 9.12 17.94
N LEU A 152 -10.51 8.56 16.81
CA LEU A 152 -9.61 7.40 16.78
C LEU A 152 -8.18 7.78 17.14
N SER A 153 -7.48 6.86 17.84
CA SER A 153 -6.03 6.92 17.95
C SER A 153 -5.35 6.70 16.57
N GLY A 154 -4.07 7.07 16.45
CA GLY A 154 -3.32 6.87 15.19
C GLY A 154 -3.31 5.41 14.74
N GLY A 155 -3.09 4.46 15.65
CA GLY A 155 -3.10 3.02 15.36
C GLY A 155 -4.48 2.51 14.95
N GLN A 156 -5.56 2.94 15.66
CA GLN A 156 -6.92 2.61 15.29
C GLN A 156 -7.29 3.13 13.89
N LEU A 157 -6.93 4.37 13.59
CA LEU A 157 -7.17 4.94 12.26
C LEU A 157 -6.45 4.14 11.16
N LYS A 158 -5.23 3.68 11.41
CA LYS A 158 -4.49 2.85 10.45
C LYS A 158 -5.15 1.50 10.20
N ARG A 159 -5.66 0.82 11.25
CA ARG A 159 -6.47 -0.40 11.11
C ARG A 159 -7.72 -0.15 10.26
N VAL A 160 -8.41 0.96 10.49
CA VAL A 160 -9.60 1.36 9.70
C VAL A 160 -9.24 1.68 8.24
N LEU A 161 -8.12 2.36 7.99
CA LEU A 161 -7.66 2.64 6.63
C LEU A 161 -7.24 1.37 5.88
N LEU A 162 -6.65 0.39 6.59
CA LEU A 162 -6.40 -0.91 5.99
C LEU A 162 -7.73 -1.61 5.66
N ALA A 163 -8.72 -1.62 6.56
CA ALA A 163 -10.04 -2.17 6.28
C ALA A 163 -10.69 -1.50 5.06
N TYR A 164 -10.54 -0.18 4.89
CA TYR A 164 -10.96 0.54 3.69
C TYR A 164 -10.30 -0.02 2.41
N CYS A 165 -9.01 -0.39 2.48
CA CYS A 165 -8.33 -1.02 1.34
C CYS A 165 -8.82 -2.45 1.09
N LEU A 166 -9.25 -3.18 2.13
CA LEU A 166 -9.63 -4.59 2.07
C LEU A 166 -11.11 -4.85 1.76
N VAL A 167 -11.95 -3.82 1.75
CA VAL A 167 -13.42 -3.96 1.59
C VAL A 167 -13.84 -4.59 0.26
N ILE A 168 -12.96 -4.57 -0.73
CA ILE A 168 -13.08 -5.33 -1.98
C ILE A 168 -11.74 -6.03 -2.29
N PRO A 169 -11.77 -7.17 -2.99
CA PRO A 169 -10.56 -7.88 -3.39
C PRO A 169 -9.65 -7.00 -4.25
N ARG A 170 -8.36 -6.98 -3.92
CA ARG A 170 -7.32 -6.24 -4.65
C ARG A 170 -6.31 -7.21 -5.27
N LYS A 171 -5.48 -6.72 -6.20
CA LYS A 171 -4.35 -7.47 -6.75
C LYS A 171 -3.02 -6.82 -6.41
N LEU A 172 -3.01 -5.49 -6.27
CA LEU A 172 -1.85 -4.72 -5.84
C LEU A 172 -2.27 -3.80 -4.69
N LEU A 173 -1.59 -3.94 -3.55
CA LEU A 173 -1.73 -3.07 -2.39
C LEU A 173 -0.45 -2.25 -2.23
N VAL A 174 -0.58 -0.93 -2.23
CA VAL A 174 0.53 0.00 -2.03
C VAL A 174 0.38 0.66 -0.66
N LEU A 175 1.40 0.52 0.19
CA LEU A 175 1.42 1.00 1.57
C LEU A 175 2.56 2.01 1.73
N ASP A 176 2.24 3.27 1.99
CA ASP A 176 3.24 4.33 2.22
C ASP A 176 3.39 4.57 3.73
N GLU A 177 4.42 3.97 4.35
CA GLU A 177 4.70 4.03 5.80
C GLU A 177 3.47 3.70 6.67
N ALA A 178 2.72 2.68 6.28
CA ALA A 178 1.46 2.32 6.90
C ALA A 178 1.58 2.00 8.40
N PHE A 179 2.75 1.52 8.86
CA PHE A 179 2.97 1.05 10.23
C PHE A 179 3.69 2.08 11.13
N ALA A 180 4.08 3.25 10.60
CA ALA A 180 4.73 4.27 11.40
C ALA A 180 3.83 4.73 12.57
N GLY A 181 4.33 4.63 13.82
CA GLY A 181 3.56 5.00 15.02
C GLY A 181 2.52 3.97 15.48
N VAL A 182 2.54 2.76 14.94
CA VAL A 182 1.86 1.58 15.52
C VAL A 182 2.84 0.92 16.49
N ASP A 183 2.34 0.39 17.62
CA ASP A 183 3.18 -0.35 18.55
C ASP A 183 3.68 -1.68 17.94
N MET A 184 4.69 -2.29 18.58
CA MET A 184 5.33 -3.51 18.06
C MET A 184 4.33 -4.65 17.84
N GLN A 185 3.40 -4.87 18.77
CA GLN A 185 2.39 -5.92 18.64
C GLN A 185 1.46 -5.63 17.45
N GLY A 186 0.95 -4.40 17.35
CA GLY A 186 0.10 -4.00 16.24
C GLY A 186 0.82 -4.08 14.89
N ALA A 187 2.11 -3.76 14.82
CA ALA A 187 2.89 -3.92 13.60
C ALA A 187 3.02 -5.40 13.21
N ALA A 188 3.32 -6.29 14.17
CA ALA A 188 3.40 -7.73 13.93
C ALA A 188 2.07 -8.28 13.40
N ASP A 189 0.92 -7.91 14.01
CA ASP A 189 -0.41 -8.31 13.57
C ASP A 189 -0.70 -7.86 12.12
N PHE A 190 -0.25 -6.66 11.75
CA PHE A 190 -0.37 -6.17 10.37
C PHE A 190 0.45 -7.01 9.39
N TYR A 191 1.70 -7.36 9.71
CA TYR A 191 2.51 -8.19 8.84
C TYR A 191 1.94 -9.60 8.69
N LEU A 192 1.36 -10.18 9.75
CA LEU A 192 0.63 -11.44 9.66
C LEU A 192 -0.55 -11.35 8.70
N LEU A 193 -1.35 -10.29 8.80
CA LEU A 193 -2.47 -10.05 7.88
C LEU A 193 -1.99 -9.86 6.43
N LEU A 194 -0.91 -9.08 6.19
CA LEU A 194 -0.34 -8.93 4.85
C LEU A 194 0.13 -10.27 4.28
N ASN A 195 0.76 -11.11 5.10
CA ASN A 195 1.17 -12.44 4.69
C ASN A 195 -0.04 -13.34 4.35
N GLU A 196 -1.11 -13.27 5.13
CA GLU A 196 -2.37 -13.98 4.82
C GLU A 196 -2.93 -13.53 3.46
N LEU A 197 -3.05 -12.21 3.22
CA LEU A 197 -3.50 -11.66 1.93
C LEU A 197 -2.66 -12.18 0.75
N LYS A 198 -1.34 -12.21 0.92
CA LYS A 198 -0.41 -12.70 -0.09
C LYS A 198 -0.62 -14.20 -0.34
N GLN A 199 -0.58 -15.02 0.70
CA GLN A 199 -0.58 -16.48 0.59
C GLN A 199 -1.94 -17.07 0.18
N GLN A 200 -3.02 -16.54 0.75
CA GLN A 200 -4.36 -17.09 0.54
C GLN A 200 -5.10 -16.42 -0.63
N GLU A 201 -4.89 -15.14 -0.86
CA GLU A 201 -5.64 -14.37 -1.84
C GLU A 201 -4.80 -13.93 -3.06
N GLY A 202 -3.49 -14.21 -3.04
CA GLY A 202 -2.57 -13.91 -4.15
C GLY A 202 -2.35 -12.40 -4.36
N TRP A 203 -2.43 -11.58 -3.30
CA TRP A 203 -2.16 -10.17 -3.39
C TRP A 203 -0.66 -9.90 -3.58
N THR A 204 -0.36 -8.85 -4.29
CA THR A 204 0.99 -8.29 -4.39
C THR A 204 1.05 -7.05 -3.52
N ILE A 205 2.11 -6.88 -2.77
CA ILE A 205 2.27 -5.78 -1.82
C ILE A 205 3.52 -5.00 -2.19
N LEU A 206 3.39 -3.68 -2.26
CA LEU A 206 4.49 -2.72 -2.32
C LEU A 206 4.39 -1.84 -1.10
N GLN A 207 5.37 -1.90 -0.21
CA GLN A 207 5.35 -1.11 1.01
C GLN A 207 6.59 -0.26 1.19
N VAL A 208 6.41 0.96 1.69
CA VAL A 208 7.51 1.79 2.19
C VAL A 208 7.66 1.53 3.68
N SER A 209 8.87 1.18 4.12
CA SER A 209 9.16 0.92 5.52
C SER A 209 10.48 1.53 5.95
N HIS A 210 10.55 1.96 7.21
CA HIS A 210 11.78 2.36 7.90
C HIS A 210 12.32 1.26 8.81
N ASP A 211 11.50 0.25 9.10
CA ASP A 211 11.82 -0.85 9.98
C ASP A 211 12.52 -1.97 9.20
N ILE A 212 13.87 -1.93 9.22
CA ILE A 212 14.71 -2.90 8.51
C ILE A 212 14.54 -4.31 9.07
N ASP A 213 14.30 -4.43 10.39
CA ASP A 213 14.20 -5.73 11.03
C ASP A 213 12.89 -6.42 10.65
N MET A 214 11.75 -5.71 10.70
CA MET A 214 10.47 -6.23 10.22
C MET A 214 10.51 -6.57 8.72
N VAL A 215 11.11 -5.70 7.91
CA VAL A 215 11.31 -5.97 6.46
C VAL A 215 12.12 -7.23 6.23
N SER A 216 13.20 -7.46 7.00
CA SER A 216 14.07 -8.62 6.85
C SER A 216 13.37 -9.95 7.12
N HIS A 217 12.36 -9.96 7.99
CA HIS A 217 11.64 -11.16 8.42
C HIS A 217 10.36 -11.44 7.64
N HIS A 218 9.73 -10.40 7.08
CA HIS A 218 8.38 -10.52 6.53
C HIS A 218 8.26 -10.30 5.03
N CYS A 219 9.21 -9.57 4.41
CA CYS A 219 9.14 -9.27 2.98
C CYS A 219 9.88 -10.30 2.11
N ASP A 220 9.37 -10.54 0.90
CA ASP A 220 10.04 -11.44 -0.06
C ASP A 220 11.20 -10.74 -0.78
N ARG A 221 11.09 -9.43 -0.97
CA ARG A 221 12.05 -8.60 -1.70
C ARG A 221 12.20 -7.22 -1.07
N VAL A 222 13.38 -6.65 -1.30
CA VAL A 222 13.70 -5.29 -0.86
C VAL A 222 14.21 -4.49 -2.05
N LEU A 223 13.78 -3.24 -2.15
CA LEU A 223 14.29 -2.20 -3.04
C LEU A 223 14.94 -1.13 -2.19
N CYS A 224 16.26 -0.99 -2.27
CA CYS A 224 17.00 0.07 -1.60
C CYS A 224 16.99 1.32 -2.50
N LEU A 225 16.46 2.41 -1.97
CA LEU A 225 16.30 3.67 -2.70
C LEU A 225 17.07 4.80 -2.01
N ASN A 226 17.85 5.55 -2.81
CA ASN A 226 18.41 6.83 -2.44
C ASN A 226 18.49 7.70 -3.69
N GLN A 227 17.36 8.32 -4.08
CA GLN A 227 17.09 9.00 -5.35
C GLN A 227 17.21 8.08 -6.58
N THR A 228 18.04 7.05 -6.53
CA THR A 228 18.20 5.98 -7.51
C THR A 228 17.98 4.64 -6.83
N VAL A 229 17.78 3.58 -7.61
CA VAL A 229 17.82 2.21 -7.08
C VAL A 229 19.27 1.85 -6.76
N VAL A 230 19.59 1.69 -5.48
CA VAL A 230 20.92 1.30 -5.01
C VAL A 230 21.08 -0.22 -5.05
N CYS A 231 20.06 -0.94 -4.61
CA CYS A 231 20.02 -2.41 -4.65
C CYS A 231 18.59 -2.93 -4.75
N THR A 232 18.45 -4.14 -5.24
CA THR A 232 17.19 -4.90 -5.19
C THR A 232 17.48 -6.38 -5.06
N GLY A 233 16.66 -7.11 -4.32
CA GLY A 233 16.84 -8.55 -4.13
C GLY A 233 16.07 -9.10 -2.95
N LYS A 234 16.41 -10.35 -2.57
CA LYS A 234 15.93 -10.94 -1.31
C LYS A 234 16.48 -10.14 -0.12
N PRO A 235 15.78 -10.10 1.03
CA PRO A 235 16.23 -9.33 2.20
C PRO A 235 17.67 -9.62 2.61
N GLU A 236 18.11 -10.89 2.61
CA GLU A 236 19.44 -11.30 3.04
C GLU A 236 20.56 -10.67 2.19
N ILE A 237 20.26 -10.43 0.89
CA ILE A 237 21.22 -9.82 -0.05
C ILE A 237 21.09 -8.30 -0.03
N ALA A 238 19.86 -7.81 -0.16
CA ALA A 238 19.61 -6.37 -0.28
C ALA A 238 19.95 -5.61 1.02
N LEU A 239 19.74 -6.23 2.19
CA LEU A 239 20.04 -5.63 3.49
C LEU A 239 21.44 -6.02 4.03
N SER A 240 22.36 -6.46 3.15
CA SER A 240 23.75 -6.69 3.54
C SER A 240 24.41 -5.40 4.05
N PRO A 241 25.39 -5.48 4.95
CA PRO A 241 26.08 -4.31 5.48
C PRO A 241 26.62 -3.36 4.40
N GLN A 242 27.10 -3.91 3.30
CA GLN A 242 27.62 -3.15 2.17
C GLN A 242 26.51 -2.35 1.47
N ASN A 243 25.36 -2.96 1.21
CA ASN A 243 24.20 -2.31 0.59
C ASN A 243 23.56 -1.28 1.51
N LEU A 244 23.48 -1.56 2.82
CA LEU A 244 23.01 -0.60 3.81
C LEU A 244 23.94 0.62 3.89
N LEU A 245 25.25 0.42 3.88
CA LEU A 245 26.23 1.51 3.84
C LEU A 245 26.07 2.35 2.55
N ALA A 246 25.91 1.70 1.39
CA ALA A 246 25.69 2.38 0.12
C ALA A 246 24.38 3.18 0.09
N THR A 247 23.33 2.66 0.74
CA THR A 247 21.98 3.27 0.74
C THR A 247 21.88 4.43 1.74
N TYR A 248 22.37 4.23 2.97
CA TYR A 248 22.16 5.15 4.09
C TYR A 248 23.38 6.03 4.39
N GLY A 249 24.57 5.68 3.84
CA GLY A 249 25.82 6.37 4.09
C GLY A 249 26.55 5.88 5.36
N PRO A 250 27.78 6.43 5.63
CA PRO A 250 28.70 5.92 6.65
C PRO A 250 28.24 6.13 8.11
N GLY A 251 27.17 6.85 8.35
CA GLY A 251 26.62 7.06 9.70
C GLY A 251 25.53 6.06 10.10
N PHE A 252 25.19 5.09 9.24
CA PHE A 252 24.15 4.13 9.52
C PHE A 252 24.70 2.96 10.35
N SER A 253 24.34 2.87 11.63
CA SER A 253 24.57 1.70 12.46
C SER A 253 23.25 0.95 12.66
N ARG A 254 23.21 -0.33 12.26
CA ARG A 254 22.10 -1.22 12.61
C ARG A 254 22.20 -1.48 14.12
N TYR A 255 21.27 -0.93 14.90
CA TYR A 255 21.13 -1.32 16.29
C TYR A 255 20.72 -2.79 16.33
N GLN A 256 21.68 -3.67 16.62
CA GLN A 256 21.38 -5.05 16.98
C GLN A 256 20.90 -5.04 18.45
N HIS A 257 19.59 -5.15 18.65
CA HIS A 257 19.08 -5.57 19.95
C HIS A 257 19.47 -7.04 20.15
N HIS A 258 20.55 -7.25 20.90
CA HIS A 258 20.82 -8.55 21.49
C HIS A 258 19.81 -8.76 22.62
N HIS A 259 18.89 -9.69 22.45
CA HIS A 259 18.12 -10.32 23.52
C HIS A 259 18.75 -11.66 23.87
#